data_24bfdc3a2ed0c4a6a6b8612705a9998f
#
_entry.id   24bfdc3a2ed0c4a6a6b8612705a9998f
#
_cell.length_a   1.000
_cell.length_b   1.000
_cell.length_c   1.000
_cell.angle_alpha   90.00
_cell.angle_beta   90.00
_cell.angle_gamma   90.00
#
_symmetry.space_group_name_H-M   'P 1'
#
loop_
_entity.id
_entity.type
_entity.pdbx_description
1 polymer ?
#
loop_
_entity_poly.entity_id
_entity_poly.type
_entity_poly.pdbx_seq_one_letter_code
_entity_poly.pdbx_strand_id
1 'polypeptide(L)'
;MKKRIITSTLLASAILLTGCNSDRGNASVESVDTAVQTTTQVTTTENAANIQFEEAEVTEIDQNQPTGTIKILIYYDLVSQAPDLVDSFETMYDGAIEQEICSSGAAYFEKLGTLVASDLSPDIVRYEWMSFPHGISRNMYTPLDSYIDLDSELWIDMKDIAEQFAYNGKHYYYPYTLSSNFALNYNRVVLKEYGLQDPMDLYNDGNWTWDTFEELLKSWCDISPDHTGYTGVGGMSFVSTTGVKLIEVKGNEIINNVKNENVHRCMEFLERLNREELIGTGYIDPSDAFTDGKLLFLGMEPTWTYSDACESLFKQNVEYDMAFVPFPRDPSSDTYFIAYDSFGYMVPSGSKNIKGAVDWINMNRIIKTDPENIASEKAKATDSGTKYYPKCPECKYSYIENNPPELNVCPECSTARRVRFNAYYSEEQYDLLQDMITPENGKFTMIFDNLNGFNSDFANLFQGNEESLLDGPLYNGASFTQLRESSYIAIETMLEDYRERLKNS
;
A
#
# COMPACT_ATOMS: atom_id res chain seq x y z
N MET A 1 6.16 3.45 42.56
CA MET A 1 5.94 3.85 41.15
C MET A 1 4.45 3.78 40.90
N LYS A 2 3.78 4.92 40.71
CA LYS A 2 2.33 4.98 40.48
C LYS A 2 2.11 4.80 38.99
N LYS A 3 1.54 3.65 38.55
CA LYS A 3 0.99 3.48 37.20
C LYS A 3 -0.11 4.54 37.01
N ARG A 4 0.15 5.55 36.21
CA ARG A 4 -0.90 6.39 35.64
C ARG A 4 -1.51 5.62 34.48
N ILE A 5 -2.77 5.24 34.66
CA ILE A 5 -3.62 4.73 33.58
C ILE A 5 -3.81 5.90 32.61
N ILE A 6 -3.23 5.80 31.44
CA ILE A 6 -3.44 6.75 30.37
C ILE A 6 -4.68 6.26 29.61
N THR A 7 -5.83 6.82 29.92
CA THR A 7 -7.01 6.74 29.07
C THR A 7 -6.78 7.70 27.89
N SER A 8 -5.92 7.31 26.97
CA SER A 8 -5.80 8.00 25.70
C SER A 8 -6.98 7.58 24.82
N THR A 9 -7.85 8.52 24.54
CA THR A 9 -8.82 8.43 23.45
C THR A 9 -8.01 8.56 22.15
N LEU A 10 -7.26 7.51 21.80
CA LEU A 10 -6.62 7.40 20.50
C LEU A 10 -7.75 7.33 19.47
N LEU A 11 -8.08 8.47 18.86
CA LEU A 11 -8.70 8.47 17.56
C LEU A 11 -7.68 7.77 16.64
N ALA A 12 -7.91 6.50 16.34
CA ALA A 12 -7.30 5.89 15.20
C ALA A 12 -7.82 6.65 13.99
N SER A 13 -7.15 7.73 13.64
CA SER A 13 -7.21 8.24 12.29
C SER A 13 -6.65 7.10 11.46
N ALA A 14 -7.54 6.26 10.89
CA ALA A 14 -7.18 5.51 9.71
C ALA A 14 -6.69 6.59 8.75
N ILE A 15 -5.38 6.79 8.71
CA ILE A 15 -4.75 7.56 7.66
C ILE A 15 -4.97 6.68 6.44
N LEU A 16 -6.12 6.87 5.81
CA LEU A 16 -6.40 6.41 4.48
C LEU A 16 -5.39 7.11 3.59
N LEU A 17 -4.27 6.44 3.43
CA LEU A 17 -3.29 6.78 2.43
C LEU A 17 -3.91 6.48 1.08
N THR A 18 -4.70 7.41 0.58
CA THR A 18 -4.94 7.55 -0.84
C THR A 18 -3.61 7.95 -1.49
N GLY A 19 -2.72 7.01 -1.60
CA GLY A 19 -1.44 7.16 -2.26
C GLY A 19 -1.47 6.48 -3.59
N CYS A 20 -2.27 6.97 -4.52
CA CYS A 20 -2.09 6.80 -5.96
C CYS A 20 -3.02 7.77 -6.66
N ASN A 21 -2.77 9.06 -6.53
CA ASN A 21 -3.22 10.01 -7.53
C ASN A 21 -2.12 10.11 -8.58
N SER A 22 -2.21 9.30 -9.61
CA SER A 22 -1.55 9.60 -10.87
C SER A 22 -2.30 10.79 -11.49
N ASP A 23 -1.85 12.00 -11.17
CA ASP A 23 -2.24 13.20 -11.89
C ASP A 23 -1.76 13.09 -13.34
N ARG A 24 -2.59 12.50 -14.19
CA ARG A 24 -2.54 12.70 -15.64
C ARG A 24 -3.44 13.89 -15.99
N GLY A 25 -2.99 15.07 -15.61
CA GLY A 25 -3.52 16.32 -16.12
C GLY A 25 -3.00 16.60 -17.52
N ASN A 26 -3.85 16.44 -18.52
CA ASN A 26 -3.65 17.02 -19.85
C ASN A 26 -3.63 18.54 -19.72
N ALA A 27 -2.46 19.16 -19.64
CA ALA A 27 -2.29 20.59 -19.85
C ALA A 27 -1.88 20.82 -21.31
N SER A 28 -2.82 21.38 -22.07
CA SER A 28 -2.56 21.96 -23.39
C SER A 28 -1.55 23.10 -23.25
N VAL A 29 -0.39 22.93 -23.87
CA VAL A 29 0.66 23.95 -23.94
C VAL A 29 0.32 24.88 -25.11
N GLU A 30 -0.01 26.14 -24.81
CA GLU A 30 0.08 27.22 -25.77
C GLU A 30 1.56 27.65 -25.92
N SER A 31 2.03 27.61 -27.15
CA SER A 31 3.37 28.04 -27.53
C SER A 31 3.54 29.55 -27.45
N VAL A 32 4.53 30.01 -26.68
CA VAL A 32 5.09 31.35 -26.85
C VAL A 32 6.57 31.23 -27.22
N ASP A 33 6.85 31.55 -28.48
CA ASP A 33 8.18 31.72 -29.01
C ASP A 33 8.86 32.94 -28.35
N THR A 34 10.00 32.75 -27.74
CA THR A 34 11.01 33.83 -27.66
C THR A 34 12.41 33.22 -27.58
N ALA A 35 13.14 33.34 -28.66
CA ALA A 35 14.54 32.95 -28.77
C ALA A 35 15.43 33.82 -27.92
N VAL A 36 16.22 33.21 -27.01
CA VAL A 36 17.50 33.74 -26.56
C VAL A 36 18.50 32.58 -26.53
N GLN A 37 19.43 32.59 -27.47
CA GLN A 37 20.59 31.72 -27.45
C GLN A 37 21.53 32.16 -26.32
N THR A 38 21.66 31.30 -25.31
CA THR A 38 22.80 31.32 -24.40
C THR A 38 23.34 29.92 -24.31
N THR A 39 24.51 29.71 -24.86
CA THR A 39 25.31 28.48 -24.77
C THR A 39 25.74 28.32 -23.31
N THR A 40 24.98 27.53 -22.55
CA THR A 40 25.39 27.06 -21.24
C THR A 40 25.75 25.59 -21.39
N GLN A 41 26.99 25.23 -21.05
CA GLN A 41 27.39 23.84 -20.88
C GLN A 41 26.41 23.20 -19.90
N VAL A 42 25.62 22.26 -20.39
CA VAL A 42 24.80 21.38 -19.54
C VAL A 42 25.79 20.41 -18.90
N THR A 43 26.29 20.74 -17.74
CA THR A 43 26.70 19.74 -16.77
C THR A 43 25.41 19.00 -16.42
N THR A 44 25.28 17.77 -16.88
CA THR A 44 24.28 16.82 -16.38
C THR A 44 24.55 16.67 -14.87
N THR A 45 23.82 17.42 -14.04
CA THR A 45 23.76 17.14 -12.61
C THR A 45 23.10 15.79 -12.48
N GLU A 46 23.84 14.80 -12.01
CA GLU A 46 23.31 13.48 -11.68
C GLU A 46 22.13 13.66 -10.71
N ASN A 47 21.01 12.99 -10.98
CA ASN A 47 19.84 13.04 -10.08
C ASN A 47 20.27 12.55 -8.69
N ALA A 48 20.04 13.36 -7.65
CA ALA A 48 20.46 13.05 -6.28
C ALA A 48 19.97 11.69 -5.76
N ALA A 49 18.80 11.21 -6.24
CA ALA A 49 18.29 9.88 -5.92
C ALA A 49 19.15 8.73 -6.49
N ASN A 50 20.03 9.00 -7.46
CA ASN A 50 20.88 7.99 -8.10
C ASN A 50 22.35 8.05 -7.63
N ILE A 51 22.70 8.95 -6.71
CA ILE A 51 24.05 9.04 -6.16
C ILE A 51 24.36 7.78 -5.33
N GLN A 52 25.57 7.24 -5.49
CA GLN A 52 26.09 6.19 -4.62
C GLN A 52 26.75 6.85 -3.42
N PHE A 53 26.32 6.48 -2.21
CA PHE A 53 26.90 6.95 -0.96
C PHE A 53 27.89 5.93 -0.39
N GLU A 54 28.73 6.35 0.53
CA GLU A 54 29.52 5.45 1.37
C GLU A 54 28.60 4.73 2.35
N GLU A 55 28.97 3.51 2.74
CA GLU A 55 28.20 2.75 3.73
C GLU A 55 28.18 3.50 5.07
N ALA A 56 27.02 3.57 5.73
CA ALA A 56 26.88 4.22 7.00
C ALA A 56 27.68 3.48 8.09
N GLU A 57 28.48 4.21 8.87
CA GLU A 57 29.12 3.65 10.06
C GLU A 57 28.07 3.32 11.12
N VAL A 58 28.06 2.07 11.57
CA VAL A 58 27.22 1.62 12.70
C VAL A 58 27.91 2.03 13.99
N THR A 59 27.33 2.95 14.73
CA THR A 59 27.86 3.44 16.02
C THR A 59 27.08 2.81 17.18
N GLU A 60 27.75 2.52 18.30
CA GLU A 60 27.05 2.11 19.51
C GLU A 60 26.14 3.23 20.03
N ILE A 61 24.91 2.88 20.42
CA ILE A 61 23.98 3.83 21.05
C ILE A 61 24.12 3.70 22.57
N ASP A 62 24.35 4.81 23.27
CA ASP A 62 24.17 4.88 24.70
C ASP A 62 22.67 4.83 25.04
N GLN A 63 22.21 3.71 25.58
CA GLN A 63 20.82 3.51 25.98
C GLN A 63 20.32 4.51 27.03
N ASN A 64 21.23 5.18 27.75
CA ASN A 64 20.91 6.20 28.72
C ASN A 64 20.84 7.61 28.10
N GLN A 65 21.19 7.76 26.82
CA GLN A 65 21.06 9.03 26.10
C GLN A 65 19.57 9.40 26.01
N PRO A 66 19.22 10.68 26.24
CA PRO A 66 17.86 11.14 25.97
C PRO A 66 17.46 10.93 24.51
N THR A 67 16.20 10.59 24.28
CA THR A 67 15.63 10.45 22.93
C THR A 67 15.74 11.77 22.15
N GLY A 68 15.41 12.90 22.81
CA GLY A 68 15.54 14.24 22.24
C GLY A 68 14.60 14.47 21.03
N THR A 69 14.97 15.48 20.23
CA THR A 69 14.20 15.81 19.02
C THR A 69 14.70 15.01 17.84
N ILE A 70 13.79 14.35 17.11
CA ILE A 70 14.07 13.71 15.82
C ILE A 70 13.62 14.60 14.67
N LYS A 71 14.41 14.64 13.61
CA LYS A 71 14.06 15.30 12.34
C LYS A 71 13.47 14.25 11.39
N ILE A 72 12.21 14.44 11.00
CA ILE A 72 11.55 13.56 10.05
C ILE A 72 11.32 14.24 8.71
N LEU A 73 11.74 13.61 7.61
CA LEU A 73 11.33 13.98 6.27
C LEU A 73 10.08 13.18 5.89
N ILE A 74 9.02 13.88 5.49
CA ILE A 74 7.71 13.28 5.23
C ILE A 74 6.97 14.10 4.16
N TYR A 75 5.90 13.55 3.55
CA TYR A 75 5.14 14.23 2.49
C TYR A 75 3.73 14.66 2.92
N TYR A 76 3.43 14.58 4.20
CA TYR A 76 2.19 15.08 4.79
C TYR A 76 2.47 15.71 6.16
N ASP A 77 1.54 16.49 6.67
CA ASP A 77 1.66 17.10 8.00
C ASP A 77 1.35 16.08 9.10
N LEU A 78 2.38 15.37 9.57
CA LEU A 78 2.27 14.34 10.61
C LEU A 78 1.74 14.91 11.92
N VAL A 79 2.23 16.09 12.32
CA VAL A 79 1.86 16.70 13.61
C VAL A 79 0.39 17.04 13.66
N SER A 80 -0.17 17.56 12.54
CA SER A 80 -1.61 17.89 12.48
C SER A 80 -2.49 16.67 12.22
N GLN A 81 -2.00 15.66 11.48
CA GLN A 81 -2.82 14.51 11.09
C GLN A 81 -2.78 13.36 12.10
N ALA A 82 -1.72 13.25 12.88
CA ALA A 82 -1.54 12.21 13.89
C ALA A 82 -1.03 12.78 15.24
N PRO A 83 -1.73 13.77 15.84
CA PRO A 83 -1.29 14.39 17.09
C PRO A 83 -1.12 13.37 18.22
N ASP A 84 -2.02 12.38 18.33
CA ASP A 84 -1.94 11.34 19.36
C ASP A 84 -0.64 10.51 19.27
N LEU A 85 -0.10 10.33 18.05
CA LEU A 85 1.17 9.62 17.84
C LEU A 85 2.34 10.48 18.33
N VAL A 86 2.29 11.78 18.09
CA VAL A 86 3.29 12.74 18.58
C VAL A 86 3.27 12.82 20.09
N ASP A 87 2.07 12.93 20.70
CA ASP A 87 1.87 12.94 22.14
C ASP A 87 2.35 11.64 22.81
N SER A 88 2.18 10.51 22.13
CA SER A 88 2.69 9.20 22.58
C SER A 88 4.23 9.20 22.62
N PHE A 89 4.89 9.79 21.65
CA PHE A 89 6.34 9.86 21.59
C PHE A 89 6.91 10.73 22.73
N GLU A 90 6.28 11.87 22.98
CA GLU A 90 6.63 12.72 24.12
C GLU A 90 6.40 11.98 25.46
N THR A 91 5.24 11.33 25.61
CA THR A 91 4.86 10.67 26.86
C THR A 91 5.72 9.46 27.18
N MET A 92 6.06 8.62 26.18
CA MET A 92 6.77 7.37 26.38
C MET A 92 8.30 7.56 26.46
N TYR A 93 8.83 8.53 25.70
CA TYR A 93 10.26 8.66 25.48
C TYR A 93 10.82 10.05 25.79
N ASP A 94 10.01 11.02 26.22
CA ASP A 94 10.41 12.44 26.35
C ASP A 94 11.01 12.98 25.03
N GLY A 95 10.43 12.48 23.90
CA GLY A 95 10.87 12.79 22.54
C GLY A 95 10.06 13.91 21.91
N ALA A 96 10.66 14.61 20.95
CA ALA A 96 9.98 15.63 20.15
C ALA A 96 10.21 15.41 18.65
N ILE A 97 9.36 15.99 17.81
CA ILE A 97 9.43 15.88 16.35
C ILE A 97 9.63 17.26 15.72
N GLU A 98 10.62 17.35 14.84
CA GLU A 98 10.77 18.41 13.86
C GLU A 98 10.52 17.83 12.47
N GLN A 99 9.41 18.23 11.81
CA GLN A 99 9.05 17.71 10.50
C GLN A 99 9.49 18.63 9.37
N GLU A 100 10.06 18.04 8.31
CA GLU A 100 10.27 18.68 7.02
C GLU A 100 9.31 18.05 6.00
N ILE A 101 8.38 18.84 5.46
CA ILE A 101 7.37 18.35 4.52
C ILE A 101 7.85 18.62 3.10
N CYS A 102 7.79 17.59 2.23
CA CYS A 102 8.13 17.71 0.82
C CYS A 102 7.07 17.00 -0.05
N SER A 103 7.22 17.05 -1.38
CA SER A 103 6.36 16.30 -2.29
C SER A 103 6.68 14.81 -2.24
N SER A 104 5.69 13.95 -2.48
CA SER A 104 5.84 12.49 -2.57
C SER A 104 6.52 12.05 -3.89
N GLY A 105 6.78 10.75 -4.01
CA GLY A 105 7.32 10.13 -5.23
C GLY A 105 8.78 10.51 -5.51
N ALA A 106 9.13 10.72 -6.78
CA ALA A 106 10.50 10.99 -7.19
C ALA A 106 11.12 12.21 -6.47
N ALA A 107 10.36 13.27 -6.25
CA ALA A 107 10.81 14.48 -5.56
C ALA A 107 11.22 14.20 -4.10
N TYR A 108 10.56 13.24 -3.44
CA TYR A 108 10.94 12.80 -2.10
C TYR A 108 12.34 12.18 -2.07
N PHE A 109 12.64 11.28 -3.00
CA PHE A 109 13.96 10.63 -3.09
C PHE A 109 15.06 11.58 -3.52
N GLU A 110 14.79 12.52 -4.44
CA GLU A 110 15.73 13.59 -4.81
C GLU A 110 16.07 14.49 -3.62
N LYS A 111 15.05 14.87 -2.84
CA LYS A 111 15.24 15.66 -1.63
C LYS A 111 16.05 14.89 -0.60
N LEU A 112 15.70 13.63 -0.33
CA LEU A 112 16.44 12.78 0.60
C LEU A 112 17.91 12.62 0.17
N GLY A 113 18.17 12.27 -1.10
CA GLY A 113 19.52 12.14 -1.63
C GLY A 113 20.33 13.43 -1.49
N THR A 114 19.69 14.59 -1.72
CA THR A 114 20.34 15.91 -1.54
C THR A 114 20.71 16.16 -0.08
N LEU A 115 19.83 15.83 0.86
CA LEU A 115 20.08 16.00 2.29
C LEU A 115 21.22 15.09 2.77
N VAL A 116 21.21 13.82 2.36
CA VAL A 116 22.28 12.87 2.68
C VAL A 116 23.62 13.35 2.11
N ALA A 117 23.65 13.77 0.84
CA ALA A 117 24.87 14.27 0.19
C ALA A 117 25.44 15.54 0.85
N SER A 118 24.61 16.33 1.53
CA SER A 118 24.99 17.60 2.17
C SER A 118 25.31 17.48 3.65
N ASP A 119 25.34 16.27 4.23
CA ASP A 119 25.47 16.02 5.68
C ASP A 119 24.36 16.70 6.52
N LEU A 120 23.17 16.84 5.91
CA LEU A 120 21.96 17.42 6.50
C LEU A 120 20.86 16.36 6.62
N SER A 121 21.25 15.10 6.74
CA SER A 121 20.32 13.96 6.82
C SER A 121 19.25 14.18 7.87
N PRO A 122 17.97 13.87 7.58
CA PRO A 122 16.98 13.71 8.62
C PRO A 122 17.33 12.50 9.49
N ASP A 123 16.77 12.43 10.70
CA ASP A 123 17.03 11.30 11.59
C ASP A 123 16.20 10.10 11.20
N ILE A 124 15.03 10.34 10.61
CA ILE A 124 14.11 9.28 10.21
C ILE A 124 13.32 9.68 8.97
N VAL A 125 12.98 8.71 8.15
CA VAL A 125 12.11 8.85 6.98
C VAL A 125 11.09 7.73 6.98
N ARG A 126 9.91 7.99 6.40
CA ARG A 126 8.96 6.95 6.14
C ARG A 126 9.48 6.04 5.04
N TYR A 127 9.21 4.72 5.15
CA TYR A 127 9.43 3.79 4.05
C TYR A 127 8.56 4.17 2.86
N GLU A 128 9.19 4.22 1.69
CA GLU A 128 8.56 4.36 0.37
C GLU A 128 9.13 3.31 -0.57
N TRP A 129 8.39 2.91 -1.59
CA TRP A 129 8.76 1.76 -2.43
C TRP A 129 10.18 1.79 -2.95
N MET A 130 10.65 2.92 -3.50
CA MET A 130 12.03 3.06 -3.99
C MET A 130 13.09 2.99 -2.88
N SER A 131 12.71 2.91 -1.61
CA SER A 131 13.69 2.71 -0.53
C SER A 131 14.36 1.34 -0.64
N PHE A 132 13.59 0.30 -1.06
CA PHE A 132 14.09 -1.07 -1.19
C PHE A 132 13.72 -1.68 -2.56
N PRO A 133 14.65 -2.15 -3.39
CA PRO A 133 16.09 -2.20 -3.14
C PRO A 133 16.87 -0.97 -3.60
N HIS A 134 16.22 0.01 -4.28
CA HIS A 134 16.92 1.11 -4.96
C HIS A 134 17.76 1.96 -3.98
N GLY A 135 17.13 2.53 -2.96
CA GLY A 135 17.83 3.40 -2.00
C GLY A 135 18.88 2.66 -1.17
N ILE A 136 18.54 1.43 -0.70
CA ILE A 136 19.47 0.61 0.09
C ILE A 136 20.70 0.23 -0.74
N SER A 137 20.54 -0.17 -2.00
CA SER A 137 21.66 -0.51 -2.88
C SER A 137 22.64 0.65 -3.13
N ARG A 138 22.25 1.87 -2.78
CA ARG A 138 23.04 3.09 -2.89
C ARG A 138 23.57 3.60 -1.54
N ASN A 139 23.41 2.82 -0.49
CA ASN A 139 23.82 3.17 0.88
C ASN A 139 23.14 4.45 1.41
N MET A 140 21.89 4.72 1.00
CA MET A 140 21.13 5.86 1.49
C MET A 140 20.65 5.71 2.93
N TYR A 141 20.75 4.50 3.49
CA TYR A 141 20.18 4.14 4.80
C TYR A 141 21.18 3.42 5.69
N THR A 142 20.97 3.53 6.97
CA THR A 142 21.75 2.86 8.02
C THR A 142 21.12 1.50 8.36
N PRO A 143 21.89 0.39 8.42
CA PRO A 143 21.35 -0.89 8.88
C PRO A 143 21.04 -0.82 10.38
N LEU A 144 19.93 -1.46 10.78
CA LEU A 144 19.39 -1.36 12.14
C LEU A 144 19.59 -2.61 13.00
N ASP A 145 20.31 -3.63 12.51
CA ASP A 145 20.52 -4.90 13.20
C ASP A 145 21.20 -4.77 14.59
N SER A 146 22.03 -3.74 14.76
CA SER A 146 22.67 -3.45 16.05
C SER A 146 21.77 -2.73 17.04
N TYR A 147 20.59 -2.28 16.62
CA TYR A 147 19.70 -1.42 17.39
C TYR A 147 18.34 -2.05 17.68
N ILE A 148 17.88 -2.93 16.81
CA ILE A 148 16.59 -3.64 16.94
C ILE A 148 16.82 -5.13 16.81
N ASP A 149 16.43 -5.86 17.86
CA ASP A 149 16.51 -7.31 17.91
C ASP A 149 15.20 -7.94 17.38
N LEU A 150 15.27 -8.59 16.20
CA LEU A 150 14.15 -9.30 15.59
C LEU A 150 13.71 -10.56 16.37
N ASP A 151 14.54 -11.07 17.28
CA ASP A 151 14.18 -12.20 18.15
C ASP A 151 13.50 -11.73 19.46
N SER A 152 13.36 -10.43 19.67
CA SER A 152 12.66 -9.87 20.83
C SER A 152 11.14 -10.11 20.74
N GLU A 153 10.45 -10.15 21.90
CA GLU A 153 9.00 -10.30 22.00
C GLU A 153 8.24 -9.24 21.17
N LEU A 154 8.81 -8.04 21.01
CA LEU A 154 8.20 -6.96 20.26
C LEU A 154 8.22 -7.19 18.74
N TRP A 155 9.22 -7.90 18.22
CA TRP A 155 9.49 -7.98 16.79
C TRP A 155 9.42 -9.39 16.20
N ILE A 156 9.33 -10.43 17.01
CA ILE A 156 9.45 -11.83 16.56
C ILE A 156 8.40 -12.22 15.50
N ASP A 157 7.19 -11.70 15.61
CA ASP A 157 6.09 -11.91 14.67
C ASP A 157 6.29 -11.22 13.32
N MET A 158 7.16 -10.19 13.27
CA MET A 158 7.51 -9.47 12.04
C MET A 158 8.84 -9.92 11.43
N LYS A 159 9.51 -10.90 12.03
CA LYS A 159 10.83 -11.36 11.58
C LYS A 159 10.82 -11.83 10.13
N ASP A 160 9.90 -12.72 9.76
CA ASP A 160 9.81 -13.26 8.40
C ASP A 160 9.45 -12.17 7.37
N ILE A 161 8.78 -11.12 7.82
CA ILE A 161 8.48 -9.95 6.98
C ILE A 161 9.74 -9.10 6.81
N ALA A 162 10.46 -8.78 7.90
CA ALA A 162 11.70 -8.01 7.85
C ALA A 162 12.76 -8.69 6.97
N GLU A 163 12.86 -10.04 7.02
CA GLU A 163 13.74 -10.82 6.14
C GLU A 163 13.45 -10.64 4.65
N GLN A 164 12.21 -10.32 4.26
CA GLN A 164 11.87 -10.05 2.85
C GLN A 164 12.46 -8.72 2.35
N PHE A 165 12.89 -7.84 3.27
CA PHE A 165 13.57 -6.58 3.02
C PHE A 165 15.06 -6.61 3.35
N ALA A 166 15.61 -7.79 3.65
CA ALA A 166 17.03 -7.91 3.90
C ALA A 166 17.85 -7.67 2.62
N TYR A 167 18.93 -6.92 2.74
CA TYR A 167 19.86 -6.64 1.65
C TYR A 167 21.27 -6.93 2.13
N ASN A 168 21.98 -7.81 1.43
CA ASN A 168 23.31 -8.29 1.82
C ASN A 168 23.38 -8.79 3.29
N GLY A 169 22.30 -9.47 3.75
CA GLY A 169 22.20 -10.00 5.12
C GLY A 169 22.06 -8.96 6.23
N LYS A 170 21.72 -7.72 5.87
CA LYS A 170 21.45 -6.62 6.80
C LYS A 170 20.01 -6.14 6.66
N HIS A 171 19.42 -5.67 7.77
CA HIS A 171 18.08 -5.14 7.84
C HIS A 171 18.11 -3.61 8.00
N TYR A 172 17.45 -2.92 7.08
CA TYR A 172 17.36 -1.45 7.04
C TYR A 172 15.95 -0.95 7.31
N TYR A 173 14.98 -1.87 7.29
CA TYR A 173 13.56 -1.58 7.39
C TYR A 173 12.88 -2.59 8.31
N TYR A 174 12.15 -2.05 9.28
CA TYR A 174 11.39 -2.81 10.28
C TYR A 174 9.93 -2.36 10.20
N PRO A 175 9.06 -3.12 9.52
CA PRO A 175 7.66 -2.75 9.41
C PRO A 175 6.96 -2.89 10.75
N TYR A 176 6.33 -1.83 11.22
CA TYR A 176 5.59 -1.88 12.48
C TYR A 176 4.17 -2.42 12.29
N THR A 177 3.63 -2.44 11.08
CA THR A 177 2.35 -3.04 10.72
C THR A 177 2.29 -3.35 9.22
N LEU A 178 1.37 -4.22 8.84
CA LEU A 178 1.05 -4.53 7.45
C LEU A 178 -0.31 -3.97 7.09
N SER A 179 -0.59 -3.92 5.79
CA SER A 179 -1.90 -3.65 5.23
C SER A 179 -2.14 -4.61 4.07
N SER A 180 -3.37 -5.02 3.86
CA SER A 180 -3.72 -5.74 2.65
C SER A 180 -3.58 -4.79 1.46
N ASN A 181 -2.83 -5.23 0.44
CA ASN A 181 -2.66 -4.43 -0.76
C ASN A 181 -4.00 -4.32 -1.48
N PHE A 182 -4.47 -5.42 -2.06
CA PHE A 182 -5.73 -5.43 -2.80
C PHE A 182 -6.57 -6.67 -2.47
N ALA A 183 -7.90 -6.52 -2.66
CA ALA A 183 -8.88 -7.58 -2.53
C ALA A 183 -9.94 -7.44 -3.64
N LEU A 184 -10.81 -8.41 -3.79
CA LEU A 184 -11.96 -8.33 -4.66
C LEU A 184 -13.17 -7.84 -3.87
N ASN A 185 -13.55 -6.59 -4.11
CA ASN A 185 -14.74 -5.98 -3.52
C ASN A 185 -15.97 -6.31 -4.36
N TYR A 186 -17.12 -6.56 -3.73
CA TYR A 186 -18.37 -6.94 -4.38
C TYR A 186 -19.60 -6.59 -3.55
N ASN A 187 -20.79 -6.62 -4.17
CA ASN A 187 -22.06 -6.33 -3.50
C ASN A 187 -22.87 -7.62 -3.33
N ARG A 188 -23.08 -8.07 -2.09
CA ARG A 188 -23.85 -9.26 -1.74
C ARG A 188 -25.33 -9.19 -2.15
N VAL A 189 -25.90 -7.98 -2.17
CA VAL A 189 -27.28 -7.77 -2.65
C VAL A 189 -27.43 -8.23 -4.09
N VAL A 190 -26.48 -7.85 -4.95
CA VAL A 190 -26.45 -8.23 -6.37
C VAL A 190 -26.33 -9.74 -6.53
N LEU A 191 -25.40 -10.39 -5.81
CA LEU A 191 -25.25 -11.84 -5.86
C LEU A 191 -26.56 -12.57 -5.50
N LYS A 192 -27.19 -12.13 -4.42
CA LYS A 192 -28.45 -12.70 -3.95
C LYS A 192 -29.61 -12.50 -4.93
N GLU A 193 -29.71 -11.33 -5.54
CA GLU A 193 -30.75 -11.00 -6.53
C GLU A 193 -30.67 -11.94 -7.73
N TYR A 194 -29.47 -12.24 -8.21
CA TYR A 194 -29.25 -13.10 -9.38
C TYR A 194 -29.01 -14.57 -9.03
N GLY A 195 -29.05 -14.93 -7.75
CA GLY A 195 -28.88 -16.33 -7.31
C GLY A 195 -27.45 -16.86 -7.49
N LEU A 196 -26.46 -15.98 -7.49
CA LEU A 196 -25.05 -16.33 -7.56
C LEU A 196 -24.52 -16.73 -6.19
N GLN A 197 -23.52 -17.60 -6.15
CA GLN A 197 -22.86 -18.02 -4.92
C GLN A 197 -22.03 -16.87 -4.33
N ASP A 198 -22.07 -16.70 -2.99
CA ASP A 198 -21.23 -15.73 -2.31
C ASP A 198 -19.75 -16.18 -2.33
N PRO A 199 -18.82 -15.37 -2.82
CA PRO A 199 -17.40 -15.67 -2.78
C PRO A 199 -16.85 -15.92 -1.38
N MET A 200 -17.45 -15.32 -0.35
CA MET A 200 -17.07 -15.56 1.04
C MET A 200 -17.39 -16.98 1.50
N ASP A 201 -18.52 -17.54 1.05
CA ASP A 201 -18.86 -18.95 1.30
C ASP A 201 -17.83 -19.87 0.61
N LEU A 202 -17.47 -19.57 -0.66
CA LEU A 202 -16.43 -20.31 -1.38
C LEU A 202 -15.08 -20.25 -0.67
N TYR A 203 -14.71 -19.07 -0.13
CA TYR A 203 -13.48 -18.88 0.62
C TYR A 203 -13.50 -19.70 1.92
N ASN A 204 -14.57 -19.64 2.69
CA ASN A 204 -14.74 -20.38 3.94
C ASN A 204 -14.71 -21.91 3.73
N ASP A 205 -15.22 -22.40 2.60
CA ASP A 205 -15.19 -23.81 2.19
C ASP A 205 -13.85 -24.24 1.56
N GLY A 206 -12.86 -23.32 1.41
CA GLY A 206 -11.57 -23.58 0.78
C GLY A 206 -11.62 -23.75 -0.73
N ASN A 207 -12.73 -23.38 -1.36
CA ASN A 207 -13.03 -23.52 -2.79
C ASN A 207 -12.90 -22.20 -3.57
N TRP A 208 -12.43 -21.12 -2.96
CA TRP A 208 -12.19 -19.85 -3.64
C TRP A 208 -10.89 -19.91 -4.44
N THR A 209 -11.00 -20.30 -5.71
CA THR A 209 -9.89 -20.54 -6.64
C THR A 209 -10.09 -19.79 -7.95
N TRP A 210 -9.06 -19.73 -8.82
CA TRP A 210 -9.19 -19.16 -10.17
C TRP A 210 -10.36 -19.80 -10.94
N ASP A 211 -10.57 -21.10 -10.79
CA ASP A 211 -11.63 -21.82 -11.51
C ASP A 211 -13.02 -21.34 -11.06
N THR A 212 -13.27 -21.27 -9.75
CA THR A 212 -14.58 -20.81 -9.24
C THR A 212 -14.78 -19.31 -9.43
N PHE A 213 -13.71 -18.51 -9.45
CA PHE A 213 -13.77 -17.11 -9.84
C PHE A 213 -14.21 -16.97 -11.31
N GLU A 214 -13.56 -17.69 -12.24
CA GLU A 214 -13.94 -17.70 -13.66
C GLU A 214 -15.39 -18.15 -13.86
N GLU A 215 -15.86 -19.17 -13.15
CA GLU A 215 -17.24 -19.64 -13.19
C GLU A 215 -18.25 -18.57 -12.75
N LEU A 216 -17.93 -17.81 -11.70
CA LEU A 216 -18.76 -16.68 -11.27
C LEU A 216 -18.79 -15.55 -12.30
N LEU A 217 -17.62 -15.20 -12.88
CA LEU A 217 -17.55 -14.18 -13.95
C LEU A 217 -18.42 -14.60 -15.15
N LYS A 218 -18.32 -15.85 -15.61
CA LYS A 218 -19.13 -16.38 -16.73
C LYS A 218 -20.62 -16.31 -16.38
N SER A 219 -21.00 -16.80 -15.21
CA SER A 219 -22.39 -16.77 -14.77
C SER A 219 -22.97 -15.37 -14.73
N TRP A 220 -22.16 -14.37 -14.36
CA TRP A 220 -22.55 -12.97 -14.33
C TRP A 220 -22.67 -12.34 -15.71
N CYS A 221 -21.67 -12.52 -16.57
CA CYS A 221 -21.66 -11.97 -17.91
C CYS A 221 -22.70 -12.62 -18.84
N ASP A 222 -23.07 -13.87 -18.61
CA ASP A 222 -24.14 -14.56 -19.33
C ASP A 222 -25.54 -14.01 -19.07
N ILE A 223 -25.74 -13.29 -17.95
CA ILE A 223 -27.04 -12.67 -17.63
C ILE A 223 -27.34 -11.50 -18.56
N SER A 224 -26.35 -10.69 -18.89
CA SER A 224 -26.51 -9.51 -19.75
C SER A 224 -25.21 -9.12 -20.46
N PRO A 225 -25.25 -8.74 -21.74
CA PRO A 225 -24.09 -8.27 -22.47
C PRO A 225 -23.51 -6.95 -21.93
N ASP A 226 -24.27 -6.24 -21.08
CA ASP A 226 -23.81 -5.01 -20.43
C ASP A 226 -23.07 -5.28 -19.11
N HIS A 227 -22.99 -6.54 -18.68
CA HIS A 227 -22.33 -6.92 -17.45
C HIS A 227 -20.82 -7.04 -17.62
N THR A 228 -20.08 -6.63 -16.59
CA THR A 228 -18.63 -6.76 -16.49
C THR A 228 -18.31 -7.62 -15.29
N GLY A 229 -17.55 -8.68 -15.46
CA GLY A 229 -17.22 -9.59 -14.37
C GLY A 229 -16.22 -8.98 -13.40
N TYR A 230 -15.13 -8.42 -13.91
CA TYR A 230 -14.04 -7.88 -13.11
C TYR A 230 -13.43 -6.63 -13.74
N THR A 231 -13.04 -5.68 -12.90
CA THR A 231 -12.17 -4.55 -13.25
C THR A 231 -11.36 -4.09 -12.03
N GLY A 232 -10.44 -3.15 -12.21
CA GLY A 232 -9.61 -2.58 -11.14
C GLY A 232 -8.14 -2.95 -11.30
N VAL A 233 -7.38 -2.94 -10.21
CA VAL A 233 -5.97 -3.33 -10.19
C VAL A 233 -5.85 -4.84 -10.08
N GLY A 234 -4.87 -5.48 -10.72
CA GLY A 234 -4.87 -6.91 -10.55
C GLY A 234 -3.79 -7.78 -11.16
N GLY A 235 -3.09 -7.37 -12.20
CA GLY A 235 -2.09 -8.23 -12.81
C GLY A 235 -1.08 -8.78 -11.79
N MET A 236 -0.51 -7.90 -10.98
CA MET A 236 0.42 -8.27 -9.92
C MET A 236 -0.26 -9.07 -8.80
N SER A 237 -1.48 -8.70 -8.40
CA SER A 237 -2.20 -9.41 -7.34
C SER A 237 -2.51 -10.86 -7.71
N PHE A 238 -2.86 -11.11 -8.99
CA PHE A 238 -3.03 -12.49 -9.47
C PHE A 238 -1.70 -13.25 -9.52
N VAL A 239 -0.61 -12.63 -10.00
CA VAL A 239 0.71 -13.28 -9.98
C VAL A 239 1.13 -13.64 -8.55
N SER A 240 0.89 -12.77 -7.58
CA SER A 240 1.20 -13.04 -6.17
C SER A 240 0.49 -14.28 -5.65
N THR A 241 -0.71 -14.64 -6.16
CA THR A 241 -1.43 -15.87 -5.74
C THR A 241 -0.71 -17.15 -6.13
N THR A 242 0.28 -17.08 -7.03
CA THR A 242 1.15 -18.21 -7.39
C THR A 242 2.27 -18.48 -6.37
N GLY A 243 2.47 -17.58 -5.42
CA GLY A 243 3.60 -17.62 -4.48
C GLY A 243 4.95 -17.18 -5.10
N VAL A 244 4.95 -16.72 -6.36
CA VAL A 244 6.17 -16.31 -7.06
C VAL A 244 6.33 -14.79 -7.01
N LYS A 245 7.47 -14.32 -6.51
CA LYS A 245 7.91 -12.93 -6.66
C LYS A 245 8.51 -12.76 -8.05
N LEU A 246 8.01 -11.82 -8.85
CA LEU A 246 8.52 -11.61 -10.22
C LEU A 246 9.99 -11.24 -10.21
N ILE A 247 10.37 -10.33 -9.32
CA ILE A 247 11.77 -10.00 -9.07
C ILE A 247 12.02 -10.22 -7.57
N GLU A 248 12.88 -11.16 -7.25
CA GLU A 248 13.19 -11.51 -5.88
C GLU A 248 14.57 -11.03 -5.49
N VAL A 249 14.67 -10.27 -4.42
CA VAL A 249 15.96 -9.97 -3.74
C VAL A 249 16.10 -10.97 -2.62
N LYS A 250 17.12 -11.84 -2.72
CA LYS A 250 17.34 -12.93 -1.75
C LYS A 250 18.81 -13.08 -1.41
N GLY A 251 19.16 -12.69 -0.20
CA GLY A 251 20.57 -12.65 0.22
C GLY A 251 21.38 -11.75 -0.75
N ASN A 252 22.35 -12.34 -1.43
CA ASN A 252 23.24 -11.66 -2.38
C ASN A 252 22.82 -11.86 -3.84
N GLU A 253 21.56 -12.19 -4.10
CA GLU A 253 21.08 -12.48 -5.43
C GLU A 253 19.84 -11.65 -5.76
N ILE A 254 19.72 -11.23 -7.02
CA ILE A 254 18.51 -10.68 -7.60
C ILE A 254 18.06 -11.62 -8.70
N ILE A 255 16.93 -12.27 -8.48
CA ILE A 255 16.40 -13.32 -9.33
C ILE A 255 15.25 -12.76 -10.18
N ASN A 256 15.34 -12.97 -11.50
CA ASN A 256 14.27 -12.64 -12.43
C ASN A 256 13.40 -13.87 -12.69
N ASN A 257 12.19 -13.86 -12.17
CA ASN A 257 11.23 -14.97 -12.28
C ASN A 257 10.18 -14.78 -13.39
N VAL A 258 10.32 -13.82 -14.30
CA VAL A 258 9.34 -13.60 -15.39
C VAL A 258 9.17 -14.81 -16.32
N LYS A 259 10.13 -15.74 -16.34
CA LYS A 259 10.04 -17.01 -17.09
C LYS A 259 9.58 -18.20 -16.23
N ASN A 260 9.18 -17.95 -14.99
CA ASN A 260 8.66 -19.01 -14.13
C ASN A 260 7.35 -19.56 -14.68
N GLU A 261 7.20 -20.89 -14.65
CA GLU A 261 6.03 -21.57 -15.23
C GLU A 261 4.71 -21.21 -14.54
N ASN A 262 4.72 -20.96 -13.23
CA ASN A 262 3.53 -20.54 -12.52
C ASN A 262 3.10 -19.12 -12.90
N VAL A 263 4.07 -18.22 -13.14
CA VAL A 263 3.78 -16.87 -13.67
C VAL A 263 3.17 -16.99 -15.07
N HIS A 264 3.75 -17.83 -15.93
CA HIS A 264 3.23 -18.05 -17.27
C HIS A 264 1.78 -18.56 -17.23
N ARG A 265 1.50 -19.57 -16.43
CA ARG A 265 0.16 -20.15 -16.27
C ARG A 265 -0.85 -19.14 -15.73
N CYS A 266 -0.45 -18.29 -14.78
CA CYS A 266 -1.28 -17.18 -14.30
C CYS A 266 -1.60 -16.19 -15.41
N MET A 267 -0.62 -15.78 -16.19
CA MET A 267 -0.82 -14.84 -17.29
C MET A 267 -1.67 -15.43 -18.42
N GLU A 268 -1.54 -16.72 -18.74
CA GLU A 268 -2.46 -17.41 -19.67
C GLU A 268 -3.91 -17.44 -19.15
N PHE A 269 -4.09 -17.59 -17.83
CA PHE A 269 -5.41 -17.46 -17.21
C PHE A 269 -5.98 -16.07 -17.43
N LEU A 270 -5.23 -15.00 -17.17
CA LEU A 270 -5.68 -13.63 -17.38
C LEU A 270 -5.95 -13.30 -18.87
N GLU A 271 -5.10 -13.75 -19.79
CA GLU A 271 -5.35 -13.66 -21.25
C GLU A 271 -6.68 -14.35 -21.63
N ARG A 272 -6.99 -15.49 -21.00
CA ARG A 272 -8.24 -16.22 -21.26
C ARG A 272 -9.45 -15.43 -20.76
N LEU A 273 -9.41 -14.86 -19.55
CA LEU A 273 -10.49 -14.03 -19.02
C LEU A 273 -10.76 -12.82 -19.92
N ASN A 274 -9.70 -12.18 -20.43
CA ASN A 274 -9.85 -11.06 -21.37
C ASN A 274 -10.47 -11.53 -22.70
N ARG A 275 -9.94 -12.61 -23.31
CA ARG A 275 -10.44 -13.15 -24.58
C ARG A 275 -11.91 -13.57 -24.52
N GLU A 276 -12.38 -14.02 -23.36
CA GLU A 276 -13.78 -14.41 -23.12
C GLU A 276 -14.65 -13.20 -22.70
N GLU A 277 -14.12 -11.98 -22.77
CA GLU A 277 -14.82 -10.71 -22.47
C GLU A 277 -15.38 -10.66 -21.03
N LEU A 278 -14.73 -11.35 -20.09
CA LEU A 278 -15.14 -11.41 -18.67
C LEU A 278 -14.58 -10.23 -17.86
N ILE A 279 -13.65 -9.49 -18.42
CA ILE A 279 -12.93 -8.38 -17.78
C ILE A 279 -13.25 -7.08 -18.49
N GLY A 280 -13.51 -6.03 -17.73
CA GLY A 280 -13.67 -4.68 -18.24
C GLY A 280 -12.34 -4.12 -18.78
N THR A 281 -12.37 -3.57 -20.00
CA THR A 281 -11.24 -2.87 -20.58
C THR A 281 -11.25 -1.41 -20.21
N GLY A 282 -10.18 -0.93 -19.61
CA GLY A 282 -10.01 0.46 -19.23
C GLY A 282 -10.24 0.73 -17.73
N TYR A 283 -9.81 1.92 -17.33
CA TYR A 283 -9.98 2.38 -15.95
C TYR A 283 -11.44 2.76 -15.69
N ILE A 284 -12.06 2.12 -14.72
CA ILE A 284 -13.34 2.56 -14.14
C ILE A 284 -12.99 3.33 -12.86
N ASP A 285 -13.54 4.54 -12.72
CA ASP A 285 -13.41 5.26 -11.46
C ASP A 285 -14.01 4.40 -10.34
N PRO A 286 -13.24 4.02 -9.32
CA PRO A 286 -13.76 3.18 -8.25
C PRO A 286 -15.03 3.73 -7.60
N SER A 287 -15.19 5.06 -7.55
CA SER A 287 -16.38 5.69 -6.99
C SER A 287 -17.65 5.42 -7.81
N ASP A 288 -17.52 5.06 -9.06
CA ASP A 288 -18.64 4.78 -9.97
C ASP A 288 -18.83 3.29 -10.28
N ALA A 289 -17.87 2.44 -9.85
CA ALA A 289 -17.78 1.04 -10.23
C ALA A 289 -19.05 0.21 -10.00
N PHE A 290 -19.76 0.45 -8.90
CA PHE A 290 -20.97 -0.31 -8.54
C PHE A 290 -22.27 0.47 -8.72
N THR A 291 -22.23 1.70 -9.25
CA THR A 291 -23.39 2.61 -9.25
C THR A 291 -24.51 2.17 -10.18
N ASP A 292 -24.22 1.44 -11.24
CA ASP A 292 -25.19 0.96 -12.23
C ASP A 292 -25.52 -0.54 -12.10
N GLY A 293 -24.93 -1.21 -11.11
CA GLY A 293 -25.16 -2.63 -10.84
C GLY A 293 -24.65 -3.59 -11.91
N LYS A 294 -23.72 -3.17 -12.77
CA LYS A 294 -23.19 -3.96 -13.89
C LYS A 294 -21.87 -4.64 -13.60
N LEU A 295 -21.15 -4.24 -12.56
CA LEU A 295 -19.88 -4.82 -12.16
C LEU A 295 -20.07 -5.84 -11.05
N LEU A 296 -19.46 -7.03 -11.21
CA LEU A 296 -19.46 -8.07 -10.17
C LEU A 296 -18.33 -7.84 -9.16
N PHE A 297 -17.08 -7.71 -9.64
CA PHE A 297 -15.89 -7.55 -8.79
C PHE A 297 -15.06 -6.33 -9.14
N LEU A 298 -14.65 -5.59 -8.11
CA LEU A 298 -13.66 -4.52 -8.19
C LEU A 298 -12.39 -4.94 -7.44
N GLY A 299 -11.26 -5.01 -8.14
CA GLY A 299 -9.93 -5.15 -7.53
C GLY A 299 -9.48 -3.80 -6.96
N MET A 300 -9.54 -3.67 -5.64
CA MET A 300 -9.21 -2.45 -4.91
C MET A 300 -8.84 -2.79 -3.46
N GLU A 301 -8.29 -1.82 -2.70
CA GLU A 301 -8.04 -2.04 -1.28
C GLU A 301 -9.33 -2.50 -0.56
N PRO A 302 -9.27 -3.48 0.35
CA PRO A 302 -10.44 -4.00 1.04
C PRO A 302 -11.15 -2.95 1.89
N THR A 303 -10.44 -1.91 2.32
CA THR A 303 -10.97 -0.82 3.13
C THR A 303 -11.73 0.23 2.30
N TRP A 304 -11.61 0.20 0.98
CA TRP A 304 -12.16 1.23 0.11
C TRP A 304 -13.68 1.39 0.26
N THR A 305 -14.43 0.28 0.29
CA THR A 305 -15.91 0.31 0.41
C THR A 305 -16.41 0.87 1.74
N TYR A 306 -15.55 0.92 2.74
CA TYR A 306 -15.85 1.45 4.08
C TYR A 306 -15.32 2.88 4.28
N SER A 307 -14.70 3.46 3.24
CA SER A 307 -14.11 4.80 3.25
C SER A 307 -15.08 5.86 2.76
N ASP A 308 -14.75 7.14 3.03
CA ASP A 308 -15.49 8.28 2.49
C ASP A 308 -15.33 8.44 0.98
N ALA A 309 -14.34 7.79 0.36
CA ALA A 309 -14.09 7.82 -1.08
C ALA A 309 -15.25 7.21 -1.89
N CYS A 310 -16.00 6.28 -1.30
CA CYS A 310 -17.20 5.67 -1.91
C CYS A 310 -18.46 6.53 -1.83
N GLU A 311 -18.33 7.83 -1.67
CA GLU A 311 -19.50 8.72 -1.48
C GLU A 311 -20.54 8.61 -2.59
N SER A 312 -20.13 8.31 -3.81
CA SER A 312 -21.04 8.18 -4.96
C SER A 312 -21.97 6.96 -4.85
N LEU A 313 -21.50 5.85 -4.26
CA LEU A 313 -22.32 4.66 -3.97
C LEU A 313 -23.53 5.01 -3.08
N PHE A 314 -23.36 5.97 -2.18
CA PHE A 314 -24.38 6.36 -1.22
C PHE A 314 -25.33 7.46 -1.72
N LYS A 315 -25.09 8.02 -2.91
CA LYS A 315 -25.97 9.04 -3.53
C LYS A 315 -27.19 8.44 -4.18
N GLN A 316 -27.18 7.15 -4.50
CA GLN A 316 -28.28 6.46 -5.15
C GLN A 316 -29.09 5.70 -4.09
N ASN A 317 -30.41 5.62 -4.25
CA ASN A 317 -31.29 4.82 -3.39
C ASN A 317 -31.18 3.31 -3.73
N VAL A 318 -29.96 2.80 -3.81
CA VAL A 318 -29.69 1.38 -4.08
C VAL A 318 -29.29 0.72 -2.77
N GLU A 319 -29.79 -0.48 -2.54
CA GLU A 319 -29.42 -1.28 -1.40
C GLU A 319 -28.01 -1.85 -1.62
N TYR A 320 -27.13 -1.66 -0.64
CA TYR A 320 -25.75 -2.16 -0.68
C TYR A 320 -25.48 -3.03 0.55
N ASP A 321 -24.88 -4.18 0.31
CA ASP A 321 -24.20 -4.99 1.30
C ASP A 321 -22.81 -5.33 0.74
N MET A 322 -21.88 -4.37 0.94
CA MET A 322 -20.54 -4.49 0.39
C MET A 322 -19.72 -5.44 1.23
N ALA A 323 -18.96 -6.28 0.53
CA ALA A 323 -18.02 -7.22 1.10
C ALA A 323 -16.75 -7.28 0.25
N PHE A 324 -15.72 -7.94 0.77
CA PHE A 324 -14.52 -8.27 0.01
C PHE A 324 -14.06 -9.69 0.33
N VAL A 325 -13.30 -10.26 -0.60
CA VAL A 325 -12.55 -11.51 -0.41
C VAL A 325 -11.13 -11.34 -0.94
N PRO A 326 -10.14 -12.11 -0.49
CA PRO A 326 -8.82 -12.10 -1.11
C PRO A 326 -8.90 -12.47 -2.59
N PHE A 327 -7.86 -12.17 -3.36
CA PHE A 327 -7.75 -12.73 -4.71
C PHE A 327 -7.83 -14.25 -4.66
N PRO A 328 -8.47 -14.88 -5.68
CA PRO A 328 -8.72 -16.32 -5.66
C PRO A 328 -7.39 -17.10 -5.70
N ARG A 329 -7.31 -18.16 -4.92
CA ARG A 329 -6.14 -19.03 -4.83
C ARG A 329 -5.85 -19.71 -6.15
N ASP A 330 -4.57 -19.85 -6.48
CA ASP A 330 -4.12 -20.72 -7.55
C ASP A 330 -4.62 -22.16 -7.32
N PRO A 331 -5.39 -22.77 -8.26
CA PRO A 331 -5.93 -24.10 -8.08
C PRO A 331 -4.86 -25.20 -7.95
N SER A 332 -3.61 -24.93 -8.34
CA SER A 332 -2.50 -25.86 -8.17
C SER A 332 -1.80 -25.79 -6.81
N SER A 333 -2.22 -24.88 -5.94
CA SER A 333 -1.66 -24.69 -4.60
C SER A 333 -2.73 -24.92 -3.53
N ASP A 334 -2.32 -25.50 -2.39
CA ASP A 334 -3.15 -25.57 -1.18
C ASP A 334 -2.97 -24.36 -0.27
N THR A 335 -2.07 -23.45 -0.63
CA THR A 335 -1.72 -22.24 0.16
C THR A 335 -2.34 -21.00 -0.48
N TYR A 336 -2.97 -20.16 0.34
CA TYR A 336 -3.35 -18.81 -0.06
C TYR A 336 -2.13 -17.89 0.07
N PHE A 337 -1.60 -17.45 -1.06
CA PHE A 337 -0.60 -16.39 -1.12
C PHE A 337 -1.29 -15.04 -1.32
N ILE A 338 -0.81 -14.02 -0.60
CA ILE A 338 -1.38 -12.68 -0.67
C ILE A 338 -0.28 -11.63 -0.77
N ALA A 339 -0.48 -10.67 -1.67
CA ALA A 339 0.34 -9.47 -1.69
C ALA A 339 -0.03 -8.58 -0.49
N TYR A 340 0.96 -7.91 0.08
CA TYR A 340 0.76 -6.99 1.18
C TYR A 340 1.56 -5.70 0.97
N ASP A 341 1.09 -4.63 1.60
CA ASP A 341 1.84 -3.42 1.83
C ASP A 341 2.30 -3.35 3.28
N SER A 342 3.36 -2.62 3.54
CA SER A 342 3.94 -2.50 4.86
C SER A 342 4.18 -1.03 5.24
N PHE A 343 4.02 -0.74 6.52
CA PHE A 343 4.27 0.59 7.08
C PHE A 343 5.40 0.54 8.08
N GLY A 344 6.34 1.43 7.90
CA GLY A 344 7.50 1.52 8.77
C GLY A 344 8.35 2.74 8.44
N TYR A 345 9.46 2.82 9.12
CA TYR A 345 10.40 3.91 8.99
C TYR A 345 11.81 3.38 8.75
N MET A 346 12.64 4.22 8.18
CA MET A 346 14.06 3.93 7.92
C MET A 346 14.91 5.07 8.45
N VAL A 347 16.16 4.76 8.77
CA VAL A 347 17.14 5.73 9.24
C VAL A 347 18.08 6.07 8.09
N PRO A 348 18.08 7.32 7.58
CA PRO A 348 19.01 7.73 6.54
C PRO A 348 20.47 7.69 7.00
N SER A 349 21.38 7.41 6.06
CA SER A 349 22.80 7.55 6.28
C SER A 349 23.14 8.97 6.72
N GLY A 350 23.99 9.12 7.76
CA GLY A 350 24.35 10.42 8.33
C GLY A 350 23.33 11.00 9.33
N SER A 351 22.30 10.24 9.74
CA SER A 351 21.44 10.60 10.87
C SER A 351 22.27 10.94 12.12
N LYS A 352 21.88 12.00 12.82
CA LYS A 352 22.58 12.43 14.05
C LYS A 352 21.87 11.94 15.33
N ASN A 353 20.66 11.37 15.23
CA ASN A 353 19.89 10.86 16.36
C ASN A 353 19.26 9.48 16.07
N ILE A 354 20.13 8.48 15.86
CA ILE A 354 19.69 7.09 15.60
C ILE A 354 18.86 6.56 16.77
N LYS A 355 19.22 6.89 18.02
CA LYS A 355 18.44 6.45 19.18
C LYS A 355 17.01 6.96 19.15
N GLY A 356 16.80 8.24 18.91
CA GLY A 356 15.47 8.80 18.81
C GLY A 356 14.66 8.18 17.65
N ALA A 357 15.31 7.89 16.51
CA ALA A 357 14.69 7.20 15.39
C ALA A 357 14.26 5.77 15.75
N VAL A 358 15.12 5.02 16.46
CA VAL A 358 14.80 3.65 16.94
C VAL A 358 13.68 3.67 17.97
N ASP A 359 13.69 4.63 18.91
CA ASP A 359 12.60 4.82 19.89
C ASP A 359 11.27 5.09 19.18
N TRP A 360 11.26 5.91 18.12
CA TRP A 360 10.08 6.16 17.29
C TRP A 360 9.58 4.89 16.59
N ILE A 361 10.48 4.09 16.00
CA ILE A 361 10.13 2.83 15.34
C ILE A 361 9.52 1.86 16.35
N ASN A 362 10.17 1.66 17.50
CA ASN A 362 9.67 0.78 18.56
C ASN A 362 8.33 1.24 19.13
N MET A 363 8.15 2.55 19.35
CA MET A 363 6.87 3.10 19.82
C MET A 363 5.72 2.75 18.87
N ASN A 364 5.92 2.96 17.55
CA ASN A 364 4.90 2.62 16.56
C ASN A 364 4.53 1.13 16.63
N ARG A 365 5.52 0.26 16.83
CA ARG A 365 5.27 -1.17 16.99
C ARG A 365 4.51 -1.48 18.30
N ILE A 366 4.92 -0.90 19.43
CA ILE A 366 4.24 -1.05 20.73
C ILE A 366 2.76 -0.65 20.62
N ILE A 367 2.46 0.48 19.99
CA ILE A 367 1.08 0.95 19.80
C ILE A 367 0.26 -0.06 19.00
N LYS A 368 0.84 -0.67 17.96
CA LYS A 368 0.15 -1.64 17.08
C LYS A 368 -0.01 -3.03 17.69
N THR A 369 0.82 -3.39 18.67
CA THR A 369 0.74 -4.68 19.38
C THR A 369 0.02 -4.60 20.72
N ASP A 370 -0.31 -3.41 21.19
CA ASP A 370 -1.00 -3.23 22.46
C ASP A 370 -2.44 -3.79 22.41
N PRO A 371 -2.80 -4.76 23.28
CA PRO A 371 -4.10 -5.41 23.22
C PRO A 371 -5.30 -4.46 23.44
N GLU A 372 -5.13 -3.38 24.24
CA GLU A 372 -6.20 -2.41 24.48
C GLU A 372 -6.45 -1.57 23.24
N ASN A 373 -5.38 -1.19 22.54
CA ASN A 373 -5.47 -0.47 21.26
C ASN A 373 -6.13 -1.34 20.19
N ILE A 374 -5.72 -2.61 20.05
CA ILE A 374 -6.32 -3.57 19.10
C ILE A 374 -7.81 -3.73 19.38
N ALA A 375 -8.21 -3.93 20.64
CA ALA A 375 -9.61 -4.07 21.01
C ALA A 375 -10.42 -2.79 20.72
N SER A 376 -9.82 -1.62 20.95
CA SER A 376 -10.43 -0.32 20.64
C SER A 376 -10.59 -0.10 19.14
N GLU A 377 -9.59 -0.45 18.33
CA GLU A 377 -9.66 -0.39 16.86
C GLU A 377 -10.77 -1.31 16.34
N LYS A 378 -10.84 -2.56 16.81
CA LYS A 378 -11.92 -3.50 16.45
C LYS A 378 -13.30 -2.94 16.81
N ALA A 379 -13.48 -2.48 18.03
CA ALA A 379 -14.77 -1.93 18.49
C ALA A 379 -15.23 -0.74 17.63
N LYS A 380 -14.31 0.13 17.22
CA LYS A 380 -14.62 1.26 16.33
C LYS A 380 -14.93 0.81 14.90
N ALA A 381 -14.18 -0.15 14.39
CA ALA A 381 -14.34 -0.65 13.03
C ALA A 381 -15.66 -1.43 12.84
N THR A 382 -16.11 -2.16 13.88
CA THR A 382 -17.34 -2.97 13.85
C THR A 382 -18.56 -2.28 14.44
N ASP A 383 -18.43 -1.02 14.92
CA ASP A 383 -19.56 -0.25 15.47
C ASP A 383 -20.60 0.05 14.39
N SER A 384 -21.74 -0.63 14.46
CA SER A 384 -22.89 -0.49 13.55
C SER A 384 -23.78 0.72 13.86
N GLY A 385 -23.40 1.58 14.80
CA GLY A 385 -24.12 2.81 15.13
C GLY A 385 -24.25 3.75 13.93
N THR A 386 -25.31 4.55 13.92
CA THR A 386 -25.51 5.53 12.85
C THR A 386 -24.31 6.48 12.75
N LYS A 387 -23.63 6.48 11.62
CA LYS A 387 -22.53 7.38 11.31
C LYS A 387 -22.98 8.45 10.34
N TYR A 388 -22.39 9.62 10.45
CA TYR A 388 -22.72 10.75 9.62
C TYR A 388 -21.46 11.27 8.93
N TYR A 389 -21.63 11.83 7.74
CA TYR A 389 -20.53 12.52 7.08
C TYR A 389 -20.02 13.68 7.95
N PRO A 390 -18.70 13.87 8.02
CA PRO A 390 -18.10 14.91 8.86
C PRO A 390 -18.32 16.33 8.35
N LYS A 391 -18.72 16.49 7.08
CA LYS A 391 -18.96 17.80 6.45
C LYS A 391 -20.33 17.90 5.81
N CYS A 392 -20.91 19.08 5.83
CA CYS A 392 -22.13 19.37 5.10
C CYS A 392 -21.89 19.26 3.58
N PRO A 393 -22.74 18.56 2.81
CA PRO A 393 -22.55 18.43 1.37
C PRO A 393 -22.70 19.78 0.63
N GLU A 394 -23.53 20.69 1.16
CA GLU A 394 -23.83 21.98 0.53
C GLU A 394 -22.79 23.05 0.89
N CYS A 395 -22.68 23.41 2.16
CA CYS A 395 -21.87 24.55 2.61
C CYS A 395 -20.50 24.17 3.15
N LYS A 396 -20.14 22.86 3.17
CA LYS A 396 -18.89 22.31 3.68
C LYS A 396 -18.64 22.55 5.18
N TYR A 397 -19.66 22.98 5.92
CA TYR A 397 -19.57 23.14 7.37
C TYR A 397 -19.04 21.85 8.03
N SER A 398 -18.03 21.97 8.90
CA SER A 398 -17.44 20.83 9.63
C SER A 398 -18.24 20.54 10.89
N TYR A 399 -18.79 19.34 11.00
CA TYR A 399 -19.51 18.88 12.19
C TYR A 399 -18.55 18.43 13.30
N ILE A 400 -17.29 18.11 12.99
CA ILE A 400 -16.31 17.61 13.95
C ILE A 400 -15.84 18.73 14.87
N GLU A 401 -15.58 19.90 14.30
CA GLU A 401 -14.99 21.03 15.03
C GLU A 401 -15.99 21.79 15.89
N ASN A 402 -17.28 21.76 15.54
CA ASN A 402 -18.23 22.75 16.04
C ASN A 402 -19.50 22.19 16.67
N ASN A 403 -19.72 20.83 16.71
CA ASN A 403 -21.04 20.38 17.15
C ASN A 403 -21.15 18.94 17.67
N PRO A 404 -22.06 18.73 18.64
CA PRO A 404 -22.38 17.39 19.12
C PRO A 404 -23.06 16.52 18.05
N PRO A 405 -22.97 15.18 18.18
CA PRO A 405 -23.48 14.20 17.21
C PRO A 405 -25.00 14.22 16.99
N GLU A 406 -25.73 15.00 17.75
CA GLU A 406 -27.20 15.00 17.78
C GLU A 406 -27.89 15.90 16.75
N LEU A 407 -27.14 16.68 15.96
CA LEU A 407 -27.74 17.56 14.95
C LEU A 407 -28.11 16.77 13.68
N ASN A 408 -29.40 16.72 13.39
CA ASN A 408 -29.93 16.12 12.17
C ASN A 408 -29.88 17.04 10.94
N VAL A 409 -29.52 18.30 11.13
CA VAL A 409 -29.44 19.33 10.07
C VAL A 409 -28.19 20.20 10.25
N CYS A 410 -27.72 20.73 9.15
CA CYS A 410 -26.61 21.68 9.17
C CYS A 410 -27.04 23.02 9.82
N PRO A 411 -26.32 23.53 10.81
CA PRO A 411 -26.68 24.80 11.46
C PRO A 411 -26.51 26.02 10.54
N GLU A 412 -25.67 25.92 9.52
CA GLU A 412 -25.40 27.04 8.62
C GLU A 412 -26.40 27.15 7.46
N CYS A 413 -26.83 26.01 6.87
CA CYS A 413 -27.69 26.02 5.68
C CYS A 413 -28.97 25.19 5.82
N SER A 414 -29.24 24.63 7.01
CA SER A 414 -30.42 23.79 7.32
C SER A 414 -30.57 22.53 6.44
N THR A 415 -29.56 22.15 5.68
CA THR A 415 -29.55 20.91 4.91
C THR A 415 -29.50 19.72 5.87
N ALA A 416 -30.29 18.67 5.59
CA ALA A 416 -30.26 17.44 6.36
C ALA A 416 -28.84 16.84 6.39
N ARG A 417 -28.42 16.41 7.58
CA ARG A 417 -27.13 15.75 7.73
C ARG A 417 -27.18 14.37 7.06
N ARG A 418 -26.19 14.07 6.22
CA ARG A 418 -26.17 12.80 5.50
C ARG A 418 -25.69 11.67 6.41
N VAL A 419 -26.42 10.57 6.37
CA VAL A 419 -26.01 9.30 6.98
C VAL A 419 -24.99 8.63 6.07
N ARG A 420 -23.97 8.05 6.68
CA ARG A 420 -22.96 7.25 6.01
C ARG A 420 -23.37 5.79 6.13
N PHE A 421 -23.61 5.15 4.99
CA PHE A 421 -23.90 3.72 4.92
C PHE A 421 -22.60 2.91 4.84
N ASN A 422 -22.64 1.64 5.26
CA ASN A 422 -21.50 0.72 5.26
C ASN A 422 -20.22 1.33 5.90
N ALA A 423 -20.39 2.12 6.94
CA ALA A 423 -19.28 2.76 7.64
C ALA A 423 -18.63 1.87 8.70
N TYR A 424 -18.95 0.58 8.70
CA TYR A 424 -18.43 -0.42 9.64
C TYR A 424 -18.28 -1.78 8.94
N TYR A 425 -17.35 -2.57 9.45
CA TYR A 425 -17.18 -3.97 9.03
C TYR A 425 -18.14 -4.89 9.78
N SER A 426 -18.64 -5.93 9.13
CA SER A 426 -19.14 -7.09 9.89
C SER A 426 -17.96 -7.73 10.66
N GLU A 427 -18.26 -8.51 11.71
CA GLU A 427 -17.22 -9.27 12.43
C GLU A 427 -16.44 -10.18 11.46
N GLU A 428 -17.14 -10.87 10.56
CA GLU A 428 -16.54 -11.73 9.53
C GLU A 428 -15.55 -10.97 8.64
N GLN A 429 -15.95 -9.81 8.14
CA GLN A 429 -15.10 -9.00 7.26
C GLN A 429 -13.92 -8.37 8.00
N TYR A 430 -14.12 -7.96 9.26
CA TYR A 430 -13.03 -7.47 10.09
C TYR A 430 -12.01 -8.57 10.38
N ASP A 431 -12.47 -9.75 10.78
CA ASP A 431 -11.60 -10.89 11.07
C ASP A 431 -10.84 -11.35 9.81
N LEU A 432 -11.50 -11.35 8.64
CA LEU A 432 -10.82 -11.61 7.36
C LEU A 432 -9.73 -10.57 7.08
N LEU A 433 -10.02 -9.27 7.29
CA LEU A 433 -9.02 -8.21 7.11
C LEU A 433 -7.81 -8.44 8.03
N GLN A 434 -8.05 -8.79 9.30
CA GLN A 434 -6.96 -9.10 10.23
C GLN A 434 -6.15 -10.33 9.79
N ASP A 435 -6.83 -11.38 9.31
CA ASP A 435 -6.14 -12.55 8.77
C ASP A 435 -5.23 -12.21 7.58
N MET A 436 -5.67 -11.29 6.71
CA MET A 436 -4.92 -10.84 5.53
C MET A 436 -3.70 -9.96 5.85
N ILE A 437 -3.60 -9.42 7.06
CA ILE A 437 -2.51 -8.51 7.46
C ILE A 437 -1.68 -9.02 8.65
N THR A 438 -2.02 -10.21 9.18
CA THR A 438 -1.33 -10.79 10.33
C THR A 438 -0.59 -12.06 9.92
N PRO A 439 0.74 -12.03 9.81
CA PRO A 439 1.53 -13.17 9.31
C PRO A 439 1.38 -14.44 10.16
N GLU A 440 1.20 -14.29 11.47
CA GLU A 440 1.24 -15.39 12.43
C GLU A 440 0.04 -16.34 12.41
N ASN A 441 -1.11 -15.90 11.92
CA ASN A 441 -2.32 -16.74 11.96
C ASN A 441 -2.31 -17.91 10.95
N GLY A 442 -1.31 -17.95 10.07
CA GLY A 442 -1.01 -19.08 9.17
C GLY A 442 -2.05 -19.34 8.08
N LYS A 443 -3.05 -18.46 7.92
CA LYS A 443 -4.05 -18.59 6.85
C LYS A 443 -3.51 -18.14 5.50
N PHE A 444 -2.63 -17.14 5.51
CA PHE A 444 -2.02 -16.57 4.32
C PHE A 444 -0.49 -16.65 4.39
N THR A 445 0.13 -16.88 3.23
CA THR A 445 1.57 -16.65 3.06
C THR A 445 1.77 -15.30 2.40
N MET A 446 2.48 -14.42 3.09
CA MET A 446 2.68 -13.04 2.68
C MET A 446 3.75 -12.93 1.59
N ILE A 447 3.41 -12.28 0.48
CA ILE A 447 4.31 -12.04 -0.66
C ILE A 447 4.54 -10.54 -0.81
N PHE A 448 5.78 -10.11 -0.61
CA PHE A 448 6.19 -8.75 -0.95
C PHE A 448 6.79 -8.73 -2.35
N ASP A 449 6.19 -7.93 -3.24
CA ASP A 449 6.71 -7.72 -4.58
C ASP A 449 7.53 -6.43 -4.64
N ASN A 450 8.72 -6.52 -5.23
CA ASN A 450 9.69 -5.43 -5.26
C ASN A 450 9.63 -4.56 -6.52
N LEU A 451 8.70 -4.76 -7.44
CA LEU A 451 8.72 -4.08 -8.74
C LEU A 451 8.82 -2.56 -8.63
N ASN A 452 8.00 -1.98 -7.77
CA ASN A 452 7.99 -0.52 -7.54
C ASN A 452 9.23 -0.04 -6.76
N GLY A 453 9.97 -0.96 -6.17
CA GLY A 453 11.16 -0.66 -5.37
C GLY A 453 12.43 -0.40 -6.19
N PHE A 454 12.41 -0.70 -7.49
CA PHE A 454 13.53 -0.38 -8.40
C PHE A 454 13.43 1.09 -8.83
N ASN A 455 13.14 1.37 -10.06
CA ASN A 455 12.85 2.72 -10.53
C ASN A 455 11.60 2.72 -11.41
N SER A 456 11.07 3.91 -11.73
CA SER A 456 9.84 4.04 -12.49
C SER A 456 9.93 3.41 -13.90
N ASP A 457 11.08 3.51 -14.57
CA ASP A 457 11.26 2.93 -15.91
C ASP A 457 11.21 1.41 -15.84
N PHE A 458 11.78 0.82 -14.79
CA PHE A 458 11.69 -0.61 -14.54
C PHE A 458 10.25 -1.04 -14.24
N ALA A 459 9.56 -0.36 -13.34
CA ALA A 459 8.18 -0.67 -12.99
C ALA A 459 7.23 -0.58 -14.20
N ASN A 460 7.44 0.39 -15.08
CA ASN A 460 6.65 0.58 -16.31
C ASN A 460 6.76 -0.58 -17.32
N LEU A 461 7.80 -1.41 -17.24
CA LEU A 461 7.88 -2.64 -18.07
C LEU A 461 6.82 -3.67 -17.65
N PHE A 462 6.38 -3.62 -16.40
CA PHE A 462 5.47 -4.62 -15.82
C PHE A 462 4.03 -4.15 -15.75
N GLN A 463 3.79 -2.89 -15.43
CA GLN A 463 2.45 -2.36 -15.17
C GLN A 463 2.30 -0.89 -15.58
N GLY A 464 1.06 -0.43 -15.69
CA GLY A 464 0.72 0.98 -15.90
C GLY A 464 0.49 1.38 -17.36
N ASN A 465 0.59 0.46 -18.32
CA ASN A 465 0.29 0.74 -19.74
C ASN A 465 -0.10 -0.54 -20.51
N GLU A 466 -0.67 -0.35 -21.69
CA GLU A 466 -1.18 -1.41 -22.57
C GLU A 466 -0.11 -2.37 -23.10
N GLU A 467 1.15 -1.98 -23.09
CA GLU A 467 2.28 -2.77 -23.56
C GLU A 467 3.06 -3.41 -22.40
N SER A 468 2.63 -3.20 -21.15
CA SER A 468 3.28 -3.76 -19.99
C SER A 468 3.00 -5.25 -19.82
N LEU A 469 3.94 -5.94 -19.17
CA LEU A 469 3.93 -7.39 -19.03
C LEU A 469 2.69 -7.95 -18.34
N LEU A 470 2.14 -7.24 -17.37
CA LEU A 470 1.02 -7.72 -16.56
C LEU A 470 -0.33 -7.14 -16.99
N ASP A 471 -0.35 -5.85 -17.32
CA ASP A 471 -1.60 -5.17 -17.66
C ASP A 471 -1.98 -5.36 -19.12
N GLY A 472 -1.00 -5.51 -20.03
CA GLY A 472 -1.26 -5.78 -21.43
C GLY A 472 -2.09 -7.05 -21.67
N PRO A 473 -1.73 -8.21 -21.10
CA PRO A 473 -2.55 -9.42 -21.21
C PRO A 473 -3.91 -9.29 -20.53
N LEU A 474 -3.95 -8.66 -19.36
CA LEU A 474 -5.17 -8.52 -18.56
C LEU A 474 -6.21 -7.63 -19.25
N TYR A 475 -5.80 -6.43 -19.73
CA TYR A 475 -6.77 -5.42 -20.19
C TYR A 475 -6.87 -5.28 -21.70
N ASN A 476 -5.83 -5.67 -22.45
CA ASN A 476 -5.76 -5.46 -23.89
C ASN A 476 -5.65 -6.75 -24.70
N GLY A 477 -5.66 -7.91 -24.03
CA GLY A 477 -5.53 -9.21 -24.68
C GLY A 477 -4.20 -9.42 -25.40
N ALA A 478 -3.16 -8.66 -24.99
CA ALA A 478 -1.81 -8.84 -25.54
C ALA A 478 -1.23 -10.18 -25.11
N SER A 479 -0.40 -10.80 -25.95
CA SER A 479 0.24 -12.05 -25.59
C SER A 479 1.37 -11.84 -24.58
N PHE A 480 1.22 -12.38 -23.38
CA PHE A 480 2.27 -12.36 -22.35
C PHE A 480 3.59 -12.92 -22.86
N THR A 481 3.54 -14.04 -23.60
CA THR A 481 4.75 -14.65 -24.18
C THR A 481 5.48 -13.67 -25.09
N GLN A 482 4.78 -12.95 -25.96
CA GLN A 482 5.39 -11.98 -26.86
C GLN A 482 5.96 -10.78 -26.10
N LEU A 483 5.20 -10.22 -25.17
CA LEU A 483 5.66 -9.10 -24.32
C LEU A 483 6.88 -9.50 -23.48
N ARG A 484 6.86 -10.68 -22.87
CA ARG A 484 7.97 -11.23 -22.10
C ARG A 484 9.25 -11.35 -22.94
N GLU A 485 9.17 -11.98 -24.12
CA GLU A 485 10.37 -12.17 -24.95
C GLU A 485 10.93 -10.84 -25.49
N SER A 486 10.07 -9.85 -25.77
CA SER A 486 10.52 -8.52 -26.22
C SER A 486 11.15 -7.69 -25.08
N SER A 487 10.66 -7.84 -23.83
CA SER A 487 11.11 -7.05 -22.68
C SER A 487 12.24 -7.71 -21.89
N TYR A 488 12.47 -9.02 -22.05
CA TYR A 488 13.36 -9.79 -21.18
C TYR A 488 14.79 -9.25 -21.11
N ILE A 489 15.36 -8.85 -22.25
CA ILE A 489 16.72 -8.32 -22.30
C ILE A 489 16.80 -6.96 -21.59
N ALA A 490 15.79 -6.11 -21.76
CA ALA A 490 15.72 -4.83 -21.06
C ALA A 490 15.66 -5.03 -19.54
N ILE A 491 14.79 -5.95 -19.06
CA ILE A 491 14.68 -6.31 -17.64
C ILE A 491 16.04 -6.78 -17.11
N GLU A 492 16.68 -7.76 -17.77
CA GLU A 492 17.99 -8.27 -17.34
C GLU A 492 19.07 -7.19 -17.29
N THR A 493 19.10 -6.29 -18.32
CA THR A 493 20.08 -5.20 -18.38
C THR A 493 19.91 -4.24 -17.21
N MET A 494 18.66 -3.90 -16.85
CA MET A 494 18.39 -3.02 -15.72
C MET A 494 18.72 -3.68 -14.37
N LEU A 495 18.48 -5.00 -14.24
CA LEU A 495 18.81 -5.75 -13.01
C LEU A 495 20.31 -5.93 -12.81
N GLU A 496 21.13 -5.92 -13.89
CA GLU A 496 22.59 -6.11 -13.76
C GLU A 496 23.24 -4.98 -12.96
N ASP A 497 22.82 -3.71 -13.11
CA ASP A 497 23.31 -2.61 -12.29
C ASP A 497 23.08 -2.87 -10.78
N TYR A 498 21.90 -3.36 -10.41
CA TYR A 498 21.60 -3.73 -9.01
C TYR A 498 22.39 -4.94 -8.53
N ARG A 499 22.60 -5.95 -9.39
CA ARG A 499 23.41 -7.12 -9.06
C ARG A 499 24.88 -6.75 -8.85
N GLU A 500 25.41 -5.81 -9.64
CA GLU A 500 26.78 -5.32 -9.47
C GLU A 500 26.93 -4.55 -8.16
N ARG A 501 25.96 -3.72 -7.79
CA ARG A 501 25.96 -3.00 -6.50
C ARG A 501 25.91 -3.98 -5.32
N LEU A 502 25.05 -5.00 -5.40
CA LEU A 502 24.92 -6.02 -4.38
C LEU A 502 26.21 -6.83 -4.16
N LYS A 503 27.01 -7.04 -5.22
CA LYS A 503 28.32 -7.72 -5.11
C LYS A 503 29.39 -6.83 -4.47
N ASN A 504 29.23 -5.50 -4.54
CA ASN A 504 30.22 -4.53 -4.07
C ASN A 504 29.86 -3.92 -2.69
N SER A 505 28.68 -4.22 -2.16
CA SER A 505 28.23 -3.88 -0.82
C SER A 505 28.52 -5.02 0.17
#